data_3ba9a7a4a66c686a54966140b24a8a46
#
_entry.id   3ba9a7a4a66c686a54966140b24a8a46
#
_cell.length_a   1.000
_cell.length_b   1.000
_cell.length_c   1.000
_cell.angle_alpha   90.00
_cell.angle_beta   90.00
_cell.angle_gamma   90.00
#
_symmetry.space_group_name_H-M   'P 1'
#
loop_
_entity.id
_entity.type
_entity.pdbx_description
1 polymer ?
#
loop_
_entity_poly.entity_id
_entity_poly.type
_entity_poly.pdbx_seq_one_letter_code
_entity_poly.pdbx_strand_id
1 'polypeptide(L)'
;MEEQLDSVIDWHRVLRLMSRHSMSRSVAVQVTQGKLCIDKVLHRSRRLEHLDSHRSHGIFEPALRDGRPRVFALHGREIFVARVKAVGTFEVKLLPLGPDRKPCGEIRTIPKIQFKFGCHLDHVPRIQKGMSFTEGTAESVVPIRKPQDRYKLSDKKLFGWIDAACGICVKTLEGEMVTGTLSWIGRWEIGLDVFGVELVIFRHALENIQGVPWDSYKAD
;
A
#
# COMPACT_ATOMS: atom_id res chain seq x y z
N MET A 1 -15.78 -14.31 49.60
CA MET A 1 -16.88 -14.72 48.69
C MET A 1 -17.07 -13.54 47.74
N GLU A 2 -16.41 -13.59 46.58
CA GLU A 2 -16.68 -12.60 45.53
C GLU A 2 -17.96 -13.03 44.82
N GLU A 3 -19.02 -12.30 45.00
CA GLU A 3 -20.24 -12.40 44.19
C GLU A 3 -19.84 -12.12 42.73
N GLN A 4 -19.76 -13.18 41.93
CA GLN A 4 -19.81 -13.06 40.47
C GLN A 4 -21.17 -12.46 40.11
N LEU A 5 -21.19 -11.14 39.95
CA LEU A 5 -22.26 -10.46 39.23
C LEU A 5 -22.21 -10.98 37.77
N ASP A 6 -22.96 -12.03 37.52
CA ASP A 6 -23.35 -12.42 36.15
C ASP A 6 -24.10 -11.23 35.57
N SER A 7 -23.38 -10.38 34.86
CA SER A 7 -23.95 -9.20 34.23
C SER A 7 -25.01 -9.66 33.24
N VAL A 8 -26.30 -9.41 33.56
CA VAL A 8 -27.41 -9.70 32.67
C VAL A 8 -27.12 -9.07 31.31
N ILE A 9 -26.97 -9.91 30.29
CA ILE A 9 -26.64 -9.46 28.94
C ILE A 9 -27.81 -8.63 28.42
N ASP A 10 -27.55 -7.36 28.06
CA ASP A 10 -28.52 -6.52 27.38
C ASP A 10 -28.69 -6.98 25.92
N TRP A 11 -29.63 -7.88 25.71
CA TRP A 11 -29.91 -8.45 24.37
C TRP A 11 -30.41 -7.41 23.36
N HIS A 12 -31.07 -6.35 23.79
CA HIS A 12 -31.47 -5.25 22.89
C HIS A 12 -30.26 -4.52 22.32
N ARG A 13 -29.27 -4.28 23.17
CA ARG A 13 -27.99 -3.70 22.74
C ARG A 13 -27.22 -4.64 21.83
N VAL A 14 -27.18 -5.94 22.16
CA VAL A 14 -26.54 -6.96 21.31
C VAL A 14 -27.17 -6.97 19.92
N LEU A 15 -28.50 -7.05 19.81
CA LEU A 15 -29.21 -7.08 18.52
C LEU A 15 -28.97 -5.80 17.72
N ARG A 16 -28.96 -4.62 18.37
CA ARG A 16 -28.65 -3.35 17.71
C ARG A 16 -27.22 -3.32 17.17
N LEU A 17 -26.24 -3.84 17.90
CA LEU A 17 -24.84 -3.92 17.44
C LEU A 17 -24.71 -4.86 16.23
N MET A 18 -25.37 -6.00 16.28
CA MET A 18 -25.39 -6.96 15.17
C MET A 18 -26.00 -6.35 13.90
N SER A 19 -27.18 -5.71 14.01
CA SER A 19 -27.88 -5.16 12.85
C SER A 19 -27.21 -3.89 12.30
N ARG A 20 -26.75 -2.99 13.17
CA ARG A 20 -26.17 -1.69 12.77
C ARG A 20 -24.74 -1.82 12.23
N HIS A 21 -23.97 -2.77 12.73
CA HIS A 21 -22.53 -2.88 12.44
C HIS A 21 -22.12 -4.24 11.88
N SER A 22 -23.08 -5.08 11.47
CA SER A 22 -22.82 -6.43 10.95
C SER A 22 -21.90 -7.29 11.83
N MET A 23 -21.97 -7.06 13.16
CA MET A 23 -21.13 -7.80 14.10
C MET A 23 -21.65 -9.22 14.33
N SER A 24 -20.75 -10.18 14.53
CA SER A 24 -21.16 -11.49 15.00
C SER A 24 -21.72 -11.40 16.42
N ARG A 25 -22.62 -12.34 16.77
CA ARG A 25 -23.25 -12.39 18.09
C ARG A 25 -22.23 -12.41 19.22
N SER A 26 -21.17 -13.19 19.11
CA SER A 26 -20.13 -13.31 20.12
C SER A 26 -19.39 -12.00 20.36
N VAL A 27 -19.09 -11.25 19.30
CA VAL A 27 -18.43 -9.94 19.38
C VAL A 27 -19.37 -8.90 20.00
N ALA A 28 -20.63 -8.85 19.56
CA ALA A 28 -21.63 -7.94 20.10
C ALA A 28 -21.87 -8.16 21.60
N VAL A 29 -21.90 -9.40 22.07
CA VAL A 29 -21.98 -9.75 23.50
C VAL A 29 -20.76 -9.21 24.26
N GLN A 30 -19.55 -9.45 23.76
CA GLN A 30 -18.33 -8.97 24.42
C GLN A 30 -18.25 -7.44 24.48
N VAL A 31 -18.72 -6.73 23.43
CA VAL A 31 -18.85 -5.27 23.45
C VAL A 31 -19.88 -4.82 24.47
N THR A 32 -21.04 -5.48 24.56
CA THR A 32 -22.09 -5.16 25.51
C THR A 32 -21.63 -5.37 26.96
N GLN A 33 -20.83 -6.40 27.22
CA GLN A 33 -20.21 -6.67 28.50
C GLN A 33 -18.99 -5.79 28.83
N GLY A 34 -18.62 -4.86 27.96
CA GLY A 34 -17.44 -3.99 28.14
C GLY A 34 -16.08 -4.70 27.99
N LYS A 35 -16.08 -5.98 27.59
CA LYS A 35 -14.84 -6.76 27.34
C LYS A 35 -14.11 -6.32 26.07
N LEU A 36 -14.85 -5.77 25.11
CA LEU A 36 -14.30 -5.19 23.88
C LEU A 36 -14.78 -3.75 23.69
N CYS A 37 -13.88 -2.88 23.27
CA CYS A 37 -14.22 -1.52 22.87
C CYS A 37 -14.80 -1.54 21.44
N ILE A 38 -15.99 -0.93 21.26
CA ILE A 38 -16.69 -0.89 19.98
C ILE A 38 -15.84 -0.23 18.88
N ASP A 39 -15.15 0.87 19.17
CA ASP A 39 -14.34 1.58 18.20
C ASP A 39 -13.17 0.73 17.69
N LYS A 40 -12.55 -0.05 18.58
CA LYS A 40 -11.48 -1.00 18.19
C LYS A 40 -12.02 -2.12 17.28
N VAL A 41 -13.24 -2.60 17.54
CA VAL A 41 -13.89 -3.61 16.70
C VAL A 41 -14.21 -3.04 15.33
N LEU A 42 -14.82 -1.86 15.26
CA LEU A 42 -15.17 -1.19 14.00
C LEU A 42 -13.94 -0.84 13.18
N HIS A 43 -12.89 -0.29 13.81
CA HIS A 43 -11.62 -0.01 13.14
C HIS A 43 -10.99 -1.30 12.56
N ARG A 44 -11.04 -2.41 13.32
CA ARG A 44 -10.55 -3.72 12.82
C ARG A 44 -11.36 -4.21 11.63
N SER A 45 -12.71 -4.10 11.67
CA SER A 45 -13.58 -4.51 10.56
C SER A 45 -13.28 -3.69 9.30
N ARG A 46 -13.27 -2.36 9.39
CA ARG A 46 -12.92 -1.47 8.27
C ARG A 46 -11.55 -1.81 7.66
N ARG A 47 -10.56 -2.11 8.50
CA ARG A 47 -9.23 -2.52 8.02
C ARG A 47 -9.29 -3.84 7.24
N LEU A 48 -10.03 -4.84 7.73
CA LEU A 48 -10.16 -6.12 7.04
C LEU A 48 -10.89 -5.97 5.71
N GLU A 49 -11.99 -5.22 5.68
CA GLU A 49 -12.73 -4.90 4.45
C GLU A 49 -11.84 -4.17 3.44
N HIS A 50 -11.05 -3.20 3.90
CA HIS A 50 -10.10 -2.50 3.05
C HIS A 50 -9.05 -3.45 2.46
N LEU A 51 -8.44 -4.33 3.28
CA LEU A 51 -7.47 -5.31 2.81
C LEU A 51 -8.07 -6.32 1.83
N ASP A 52 -9.31 -6.76 2.07
CA ASP A 52 -10.01 -7.70 1.18
C ASP A 52 -10.38 -7.04 -0.15
N SER A 53 -10.88 -5.80 -0.13
CA SER A 53 -11.21 -5.05 -1.36
C SER A 53 -9.99 -4.72 -2.21
N HIS A 54 -8.81 -4.57 -1.59
CA HIS A 54 -7.56 -4.28 -2.30
C HIS A 54 -6.61 -5.49 -2.43
N ARG A 55 -7.09 -6.68 -2.12
CA ARG A 55 -6.26 -7.91 -2.15
C ARG A 55 -5.65 -8.20 -3.52
N SER A 56 -6.37 -7.89 -4.58
CA SER A 56 -5.94 -8.03 -5.97
C SER A 56 -5.49 -6.70 -6.59
N HIS A 57 -5.48 -5.62 -5.82
CA HIS A 57 -4.91 -4.35 -6.26
C HIS A 57 -3.39 -4.50 -6.42
N GLY A 58 -2.89 -3.86 -7.44
CA GLY A 58 -1.48 -3.84 -7.77
C GLY A 58 -1.28 -3.15 -9.10
N ILE A 59 -0.04 -2.92 -9.50
CA ILE A 59 0.25 -2.22 -10.75
C ILE A 59 0.15 -3.13 -11.98
N PHE A 60 0.42 -4.42 -11.85
CA PHE A 60 0.63 -5.30 -13.02
C PHE A 60 -0.66 -5.76 -13.67
N GLU A 61 -1.64 -6.23 -12.90
CA GLU A 61 -2.90 -6.75 -13.41
C GLU A 61 -3.74 -5.66 -14.12
N PRO A 62 -3.90 -4.45 -13.57
CA PRO A 62 -4.52 -3.35 -14.29
C PRO A 62 -3.76 -2.97 -15.57
N ALA A 63 -2.42 -2.90 -15.51
CA ALA A 63 -1.59 -2.57 -16.66
C ALA A 63 -1.65 -3.62 -17.78
N LEU A 64 -1.79 -4.91 -17.42
CA LEU A 64 -2.04 -5.99 -18.39
C LEU A 64 -3.40 -5.85 -19.05
N ARG A 65 -4.43 -5.51 -18.25
CA ARG A 65 -5.83 -5.43 -18.73
C ARG A 65 -6.06 -4.22 -19.63
N ASP A 66 -5.53 -3.05 -19.27
CA ASP A 66 -5.73 -1.82 -20.04
C ASP A 66 -4.71 -1.62 -21.17
N GLY A 67 -3.61 -2.39 -21.15
CA GLY A 67 -2.54 -2.33 -22.15
C GLY A 67 -1.77 -1.01 -22.21
N ARG A 68 -2.03 -0.09 -21.25
CA ARG A 68 -1.41 1.23 -21.21
C ARG A 68 0.04 1.15 -20.73
N PRO A 69 0.94 2.01 -21.24
CA PRO A 69 2.30 2.10 -20.74
C PRO A 69 2.37 2.47 -19.27
N ARG A 70 3.30 1.84 -18.58
CA ARG A 70 3.68 2.18 -17.21
C ARG A 70 5.16 2.50 -17.14
N VAL A 71 5.53 3.35 -16.20
CA VAL A 71 6.91 3.56 -15.78
C VAL A 71 7.19 2.62 -14.62
N PHE A 72 8.30 1.92 -14.70
CA PHE A 72 8.78 1.01 -13.66
C PHE A 72 10.17 1.41 -13.22
N ALA A 73 10.39 1.47 -11.92
CA ALA A 73 11.70 1.61 -11.31
C ALA A 73 12.14 0.29 -10.69
N LEU A 74 13.32 -0.18 -11.04
CA LEU A 74 13.93 -1.38 -10.50
C LEU A 74 15.03 -1.03 -9.48
N HIS A 75 15.40 -2.00 -8.67
CA HIS A 75 16.64 -1.93 -7.93
C HIS A 75 17.82 -1.77 -8.88
N GLY A 76 18.87 -1.02 -8.45
CA GLY A 76 19.98 -0.62 -9.34
C GLY A 76 19.71 0.65 -10.15
N ARG A 77 18.69 1.44 -9.73
CA ARG A 77 18.32 2.74 -10.33
C ARG A 77 17.87 2.68 -11.80
N GLU A 78 17.58 1.50 -12.33
CA GLU A 78 17.01 1.37 -13.66
C GLU A 78 15.57 1.86 -13.66
N ILE A 79 15.24 2.80 -14.54
CA ILE A 79 13.87 3.29 -14.79
C ILE A 79 13.59 3.16 -16.28
N PHE A 80 12.45 2.57 -16.62
CA PHE A 80 12.05 2.40 -18.02
C PHE A 80 10.53 2.39 -18.18
N VAL A 81 10.11 2.65 -19.40
CA VAL A 81 8.70 2.58 -19.81
C VAL A 81 8.44 1.23 -20.45
N ALA A 82 7.34 0.58 -20.08
CA ALA A 82 6.97 -0.69 -20.69
C ALA A 82 5.46 -0.91 -20.69
N ARG A 83 5.02 -1.86 -21.55
CA ARG A 83 3.70 -2.48 -21.48
C ARG A 83 3.81 -3.85 -20.83
N VAL A 84 2.90 -4.16 -19.92
CA VAL A 84 2.79 -5.49 -19.33
C VAL A 84 2.22 -6.44 -20.37
N LYS A 85 2.89 -7.59 -20.58
CA LYS A 85 2.48 -8.62 -21.53
C LYS A 85 1.97 -9.88 -20.87
N ALA A 86 2.51 -10.21 -19.70
CA ALA A 86 2.03 -11.31 -18.87
C ALA A 86 2.42 -11.08 -17.41
N VAL A 87 1.61 -11.58 -16.49
CA VAL A 87 1.85 -11.54 -15.06
C VAL A 87 1.88 -12.96 -14.53
N GLY A 88 3.05 -13.41 -14.10
CA GLY A 88 3.24 -14.69 -13.41
C GLY A 88 3.18 -14.53 -11.90
N THR A 89 3.35 -15.62 -11.18
CA THR A 89 3.36 -15.59 -9.70
C THR A 89 4.53 -14.76 -9.16
N PHE A 90 5.75 -14.97 -9.68
CA PHE A 90 6.96 -14.35 -9.17
C PHE A 90 7.65 -13.41 -10.18
N GLU A 91 7.16 -13.36 -11.39
CA GLU A 91 7.75 -12.60 -12.50
C GLU A 91 6.70 -11.88 -13.33
N VAL A 92 7.14 -10.92 -14.11
CA VAL A 92 6.33 -10.16 -15.05
C VAL A 92 7.06 -10.09 -16.38
N LYS A 93 6.34 -10.28 -17.49
CA LYS A 93 6.84 -10.08 -18.85
C LYS A 93 6.49 -8.69 -19.32
N LEU A 94 7.50 -7.92 -19.67
CA LEU A 94 7.39 -6.50 -20.05
C LEU A 94 7.95 -6.31 -21.46
N LEU A 95 7.22 -5.55 -22.27
CA LEU A 95 7.68 -5.06 -23.56
C LEU A 95 8.20 -3.63 -23.38
N PRO A 96 9.52 -3.39 -23.40
CA PRO A 96 10.08 -2.05 -23.27
C PRO A 96 9.60 -1.13 -24.39
N LEU A 97 9.44 0.14 -24.07
CA LEU A 97 9.06 1.19 -25.04
C LEU A 97 10.12 2.27 -25.07
N GLY A 98 10.42 2.71 -26.29
CA GLY A 98 11.27 3.87 -26.54
C GLY A 98 10.58 5.22 -26.24
N PRO A 99 11.31 6.33 -26.43
CA PRO A 99 10.77 7.68 -26.23
C PRO A 99 9.53 7.99 -27.09
N ASP A 100 9.44 7.37 -28.28
CA ASP A 100 8.30 7.47 -29.19
C ASP A 100 7.12 6.55 -28.81
N ARG A 101 7.18 5.93 -27.65
CA ARG A 101 6.20 4.93 -27.12
C ARG A 101 6.04 3.69 -28.01
N LYS A 102 6.95 3.45 -28.95
CA LYS A 102 6.99 2.23 -29.73
C LYS A 102 7.86 1.16 -29.05
N PRO A 103 7.58 -0.14 -29.31
CA PRO A 103 8.42 -1.21 -28.80
C PRO A 103 9.88 -1.00 -29.15
N CYS A 104 10.77 -1.12 -28.16
CA CYS A 104 12.22 -1.05 -28.34
C CYS A 104 12.88 -2.25 -27.66
N GLY A 105 13.22 -3.25 -28.43
CA GLY A 105 13.85 -4.48 -27.93
C GLY A 105 12.87 -5.62 -27.67
N GLU A 106 13.39 -6.68 -27.04
CA GLU A 106 12.67 -7.91 -26.77
C GLU A 106 11.86 -7.84 -25.47
N ILE A 107 10.94 -8.80 -25.31
CA ILE A 107 10.18 -8.95 -24.06
C ILE A 107 11.14 -9.35 -22.93
N ARG A 108 11.18 -8.56 -21.89
CA ARG A 108 11.98 -8.81 -20.68
C ARG A 108 11.15 -9.56 -19.66
N THR A 109 11.67 -10.64 -19.10
CA THR A 109 11.09 -11.32 -17.94
C THR A 109 11.81 -10.84 -16.69
N ILE A 110 11.09 -10.17 -15.80
CA ILE A 110 11.67 -9.52 -14.62
C ILE A 110 11.01 -10.08 -13.36
N PRO A 111 11.78 -10.56 -12.37
CA PRO A 111 11.25 -10.98 -11.07
C PRO A 111 10.57 -9.81 -10.35
N LYS A 112 9.37 -10.04 -9.76
CA LYS A 112 8.61 -9.00 -9.05
C LYS A 112 9.40 -8.36 -7.90
N ILE A 113 10.36 -9.08 -7.32
CA ILE A 113 11.23 -8.57 -6.26
C ILE A 113 12.21 -7.47 -6.73
N GLN A 114 12.41 -7.32 -8.04
CA GLN A 114 13.27 -6.27 -8.58
C GLN A 114 12.59 -4.91 -8.66
N PHE A 115 11.27 -4.85 -8.58
CA PHE A 115 10.54 -3.60 -8.70
C PHE A 115 10.54 -2.81 -7.38
N LYS A 116 10.81 -1.52 -7.45
CA LYS A 116 10.71 -0.60 -6.32
C LYS A 116 9.36 0.12 -6.32
N PHE A 117 9.03 0.72 -7.44
CA PHE A 117 7.77 1.42 -7.63
C PHE A 117 7.39 1.46 -9.12
N GLY A 118 6.16 1.84 -9.37
CA GLY A 118 5.67 2.08 -10.71
C GLY A 118 4.45 2.96 -10.73
N CYS A 119 4.21 3.59 -11.89
CA CYS A 119 3.08 4.48 -12.09
C CYS A 119 2.62 4.49 -13.55
N HIS A 120 1.47 5.11 -13.80
CA HIS A 120 1.07 5.44 -15.16
C HIS A 120 2.03 6.45 -15.78
N LEU A 121 2.35 6.30 -17.07
CA LEU A 121 3.32 7.18 -17.74
C LEU A 121 2.94 8.67 -17.63
N ASP A 122 1.65 8.98 -17.74
CA ASP A 122 1.15 10.35 -17.67
C ASP A 122 1.21 10.96 -16.26
N HIS A 123 1.48 10.15 -15.22
CA HIS A 123 1.63 10.58 -13.84
C HIS A 123 3.04 11.08 -13.49
N VAL A 124 4.05 10.71 -14.29
CA VAL A 124 5.47 10.98 -14.03
C VAL A 124 5.76 12.44 -13.67
N PRO A 125 5.26 13.46 -14.43
CA PRO A 125 5.60 14.85 -14.11
C PRO A 125 5.13 15.31 -12.72
N ARG A 126 4.00 14.78 -12.24
CA ARG A 126 3.48 15.09 -10.89
C ARG A 126 4.25 14.34 -9.81
N ILE A 127 4.56 13.06 -10.05
CA ILE A 127 5.33 12.24 -9.11
C ILE A 127 6.73 12.82 -8.92
N GLN A 128 7.39 13.26 -9.99
CA GLN A 128 8.71 13.89 -9.92
C GLN A 128 8.74 15.15 -9.03
N LYS A 129 7.65 15.94 -9.01
CA LYS A 129 7.54 17.09 -8.10
C LYS A 129 7.50 16.71 -6.62
N GLY A 130 6.94 15.54 -6.30
CA GLY A 130 6.85 15.02 -4.93
C GLY A 130 8.00 14.09 -4.55
N MET A 131 8.97 13.89 -5.45
CA MET A 131 10.09 12.97 -5.24
C MET A 131 11.37 13.75 -4.98
N SER A 132 12.14 13.31 -3.98
CA SER A 132 13.47 13.81 -3.68
C SER A 132 14.43 12.63 -3.44
N PHE A 133 15.72 12.92 -3.37
CA PHE A 133 16.76 11.94 -3.11
C PHE A 133 17.53 12.30 -1.85
N THR A 134 17.84 11.28 -1.05
CA THR A 134 18.81 11.43 0.05
C THR A 134 20.22 11.20 -0.51
N GLU A 135 21.10 12.18 -0.39
CA GLU A 135 22.51 12.03 -0.77
C GLU A 135 23.21 10.94 0.07
N GLY A 136 24.18 10.24 -0.53
CA GLY A 136 25.02 9.24 0.16
C GLY A 136 24.39 7.85 0.30
N THR A 137 23.24 7.57 -0.31
CA THR A 137 22.70 6.21 -0.37
C THR A 137 23.46 5.36 -1.39
N ALA A 138 23.59 4.05 -1.09
CA ALA A 138 24.32 3.10 -1.92
C ALA A 138 23.81 3.09 -3.38
N GLU A 139 24.74 3.14 -4.34
CA GLU A 139 24.40 3.18 -5.77
C GLU A 139 23.71 1.91 -6.28
N SER A 140 23.86 0.80 -5.57
CA SER A 140 23.23 -0.47 -5.91
C SER A 140 22.82 -1.21 -4.65
N VAL A 141 21.53 -1.40 -4.48
CA VAL A 141 20.96 -2.19 -3.37
C VAL A 141 20.44 -3.51 -3.95
N VAL A 142 20.91 -4.61 -3.38
CA VAL A 142 20.36 -5.93 -3.70
C VAL A 142 18.97 -6.04 -3.04
N PRO A 143 17.95 -6.47 -3.77
CA PRO A 143 16.62 -6.65 -3.20
C PRO A 143 16.62 -7.55 -1.96
N ILE A 144 15.93 -7.13 -0.90
CA ILE A 144 15.83 -7.92 0.34
C ILE A 144 14.90 -9.10 0.08
N ARG A 145 15.48 -10.27 -0.14
CA ARG A 145 14.75 -11.50 -0.49
C ARG A 145 13.98 -12.08 0.70
N LYS A 146 14.61 -12.10 1.88
CA LYS A 146 14.02 -12.71 3.08
C LYS A 146 13.01 -11.76 3.73
N PRO A 147 11.74 -12.17 3.92
CA PRO A 147 10.71 -11.30 4.51
C PRO A 147 11.04 -10.76 5.89
N GLN A 148 11.78 -11.51 6.71
CA GLN A 148 12.18 -11.09 8.07
C GLN A 148 13.17 -9.92 8.08
N ASP A 149 13.93 -9.73 7.00
CA ASP A 149 14.95 -8.69 6.88
C ASP A 149 14.37 -7.39 6.29
N ARG A 150 13.10 -7.44 5.81
CA ARG A 150 12.40 -6.29 5.24
C ARG A 150 11.93 -5.34 6.33
N TYR A 151 11.74 -4.07 5.96
CA TYR A 151 11.14 -3.08 6.86
C TYR A 151 9.80 -3.58 7.41
N LYS A 152 9.74 -3.69 8.74
CA LYS A 152 8.56 -4.24 9.44
C LYS A 152 7.47 -3.18 9.55
N LEU A 153 6.54 -3.24 8.63
CA LEU A 153 5.40 -2.35 8.56
C LEU A 153 4.09 -3.11 8.76
N SER A 154 3.39 -2.80 9.84
CA SER A 154 2.11 -3.46 10.10
C SER A 154 0.96 -2.84 9.31
N ASP A 155 0.07 -3.66 8.78
CA ASP A 155 -1.16 -3.19 8.11
C ASP A 155 -2.03 -2.33 9.03
N LYS A 156 -1.96 -2.56 10.35
CA LYS A 156 -2.65 -1.74 11.35
C LYS A 156 -2.15 -0.30 11.35
N LYS A 157 -0.82 -0.09 11.27
CA LYS A 157 -0.20 1.24 11.23
C LYS A 157 -0.54 1.95 9.93
N LEU A 158 -0.40 1.25 8.79
CA LEU A 158 -0.75 1.76 7.47
C LEU A 158 -2.22 2.19 7.40
N PHE A 159 -3.13 1.30 7.84
CA PHE A 159 -4.55 1.62 7.83
C PHE A 159 -4.90 2.80 8.76
N GLY A 160 -4.17 2.95 9.87
CA GLY A 160 -4.31 4.13 10.73
C GLY A 160 -4.02 5.45 10.00
N TRP A 161 -3.06 5.47 9.10
CA TRP A 161 -2.77 6.65 8.28
C TRP A 161 -3.84 6.89 7.19
N ILE A 162 -4.40 5.83 6.58
CA ILE A 162 -5.54 5.96 5.66
C ILE A 162 -6.76 6.51 6.41
N ASP A 163 -7.11 5.92 7.54
CA ASP A 163 -8.29 6.30 8.35
C ASP A 163 -8.21 7.75 8.86
N ALA A 164 -6.99 8.22 9.13
CA ALA A 164 -6.72 9.59 9.57
C ALA A 164 -6.42 10.56 8.41
N ALA A 165 -6.41 10.09 7.17
CA ALA A 165 -6.01 10.86 5.97
C ALA A 165 -4.68 11.61 6.17
N CYS A 166 -3.71 11.00 6.88
CA CYS A 166 -2.41 11.60 7.15
C CYS A 166 -1.52 11.62 5.92
N GLY A 167 -0.74 12.70 5.77
CA GLY A 167 0.42 12.70 4.90
C GLY A 167 1.46 11.70 5.39
N ILE A 168 2.16 11.06 4.47
CA ILE A 168 3.28 10.17 4.77
C ILE A 168 4.46 10.49 3.88
N CYS A 169 5.66 10.28 4.41
CA CYS A 169 6.90 10.27 3.63
C CYS A 169 7.40 8.82 3.57
N VAL A 170 7.60 8.33 2.37
CA VAL A 170 8.14 7.00 2.08
C VAL A 170 9.57 7.15 1.62
N LYS A 171 10.50 6.38 2.20
CA LYS A 171 11.89 6.27 1.76
C LYS A 171 12.16 4.86 1.26
N THR A 172 12.72 4.74 0.07
CA THR A 172 13.15 3.45 -0.48
C THR A 172 14.57 3.12 -0.04
N LEU A 173 14.96 1.85 -0.21
CA LEU A 173 16.31 1.35 0.10
C LEU A 173 17.42 2.10 -0.67
N GLU A 174 17.12 2.68 -1.82
CA GLU A 174 18.07 3.42 -2.66
C GLU A 174 17.99 4.94 -2.47
N GLY A 175 17.21 5.38 -1.46
CA GLY A 175 17.17 6.78 -1.03
C GLY A 175 16.17 7.67 -1.75
N GLU A 176 15.33 7.12 -2.65
CA GLU A 176 14.21 7.88 -3.16
C GLU A 176 13.24 8.17 -2.00
N MET A 177 12.86 9.42 -1.86
CA MET A 177 11.87 9.89 -0.90
C MET A 177 10.65 10.43 -1.65
N VAL A 178 9.47 9.97 -1.26
CA VAL A 178 8.21 10.41 -1.84
C VAL A 178 7.23 10.76 -0.74
N THR A 179 6.61 11.93 -0.85
CA THR A 179 5.56 12.38 0.08
C THR A 179 4.20 12.31 -0.60
N GLY A 180 3.20 11.84 0.11
CA GLY A 180 1.84 11.70 -0.39
C GLY A 180 0.88 11.21 0.68
N THR A 181 -0.32 10.76 0.29
CA THR A 181 -1.28 10.10 1.17
C THR A 181 -1.49 8.66 0.74
N LEU A 182 -1.64 7.75 1.71
CA LEU A 182 -1.97 6.37 1.38
C LEU A 182 -3.40 6.27 0.85
N SER A 183 -3.55 5.72 -0.35
CA SER A 183 -4.85 5.44 -0.97
C SER A 183 -5.32 4.01 -0.72
N TRP A 184 -4.40 3.05 -0.75
CA TRP A 184 -4.71 1.65 -0.48
C TRP A 184 -3.50 0.84 0.01
N ILE A 185 -3.80 -0.33 0.58
CA ILE A 185 -2.82 -1.28 1.09
C ILE A 185 -3.12 -2.64 0.51
N GLY A 186 -2.17 -3.17 -0.26
CA GLY A 186 -2.17 -4.55 -0.72
C GLY A 186 -1.20 -5.41 0.08
N ARG A 187 -1.15 -6.69 -0.25
CA ARG A 187 -0.26 -7.65 0.39
C ARG A 187 1.22 -7.32 0.16
N TRP A 188 1.57 -6.90 -1.04
CA TRP A 188 2.96 -6.68 -1.49
C TRP A 188 3.27 -5.25 -1.89
N GLU A 189 2.24 -4.45 -2.07
CA GLU A 189 2.28 -3.11 -2.61
C GLU A 189 1.46 -2.16 -1.75
N ILE A 190 1.74 -0.88 -1.86
CA ILE A 190 0.92 0.21 -1.31
C ILE A 190 0.70 1.24 -2.42
N GLY A 191 -0.50 1.79 -2.48
CA GLY A 191 -0.82 2.93 -3.34
C GLY A 191 -0.64 4.24 -2.58
N LEU A 192 0.12 5.14 -3.16
CA LEU A 192 0.34 6.48 -2.66
C LEU A 192 -0.27 7.49 -3.64
N ASP A 193 -1.16 8.34 -3.15
CA ASP A 193 -1.59 9.52 -3.89
C ASP A 193 -0.53 10.61 -3.76
N VAL A 194 0.03 11.03 -4.88
CA VAL A 194 1.04 12.08 -4.98
C VAL A 194 0.49 13.17 -5.90
N PHE A 195 0.02 14.28 -5.34
CA PHE A 195 -0.60 15.39 -6.09
C PHE A 195 -1.75 14.95 -7.01
N GLY A 196 -2.64 14.07 -6.51
CA GLY A 196 -3.81 13.60 -7.24
C GLY A 196 -3.52 12.53 -8.29
N VAL A 197 -2.34 11.90 -8.25
CA VAL A 197 -1.98 10.76 -9.12
C VAL A 197 -1.39 9.61 -8.31
N GLU A 198 -1.64 8.39 -8.78
CA GLU A 198 -1.21 7.19 -8.07
C GLU A 198 0.24 6.81 -8.39
N LEU A 199 1.01 6.56 -7.33
CA LEU A 199 2.28 5.86 -7.33
C LEU A 199 2.14 4.56 -6.56
N VAL A 200 2.45 3.43 -7.18
CA VAL A 200 2.46 2.12 -6.51
C VAL A 200 3.87 1.80 -6.05
N ILE A 201 4.05 1.53 -4.75
CA ILE A 201 5.35 1.24 -4.14
C ILE A 201 5.33 -0.18 -3.61
N PHE A 202 6.38 -0.94 -3.90
CA PHE A 202 6.54 -2.31 -3.42
C PHE A 202 7.06 -2.32 -1.98
N ARG A 203 6.38 -3.04 -1.08
CA ARG A 203 6.72 -3.05 0.35
C ARG A 203 8.12 -3.58 0.65
N HIS A 204 8.68 -4.41 -0.21
CA HIS A 204 10.06 -4.92 -0.06
C HIS A 204 11.14 -3.89 -0.44
N ALA A 205 10.76 -2.81 -1.14
CA ALA A 205 11.66 -1.73 -1.49
C ALA A 205 11.75 -0.64 -0.42
N LEU A 206 10.95 -0.74 0.65
CA LEU A 206 10.89 0.27 1.70
C LEU A 206 12.09 0.17 2.63
N GLU A 207 12.77 1.28 2.86
CA GLU A 207 13.70 1.48 3.97
C GLU A 207 12.96 2.04 5.19
N ASN A 208 12.08 3.03 4.97
CA ASN A 208 11.31 3.67 6.03
C ASN A 208 10.00 4.25 5.50
N ILE A 209 9.04 4.42 6.41
CA ILE A 209 7.80 5.16 6.17
C ILE A 209 7.37 5.85 7.47
N GLN A 210 7.06 7.13 7.39
CA GLN A 210 6.66 7.94 8.54
C GLN A 210 5.53 8.89 8.21
N GLY A 211 4.67 9.17 9.19
CA GLY A 211 3.66 10.22 9.06
C GLY A 211 4.35 11.59 9.03
N VAL A 212 3.81 12.48 8.21
CA VAL A 212 4.23 13.88 8.13
C VAL A 212 3.04 14.79 8.40
N PRO A 213 3.25 15.99 8.98
CA PRO A 213 2.19 16.97 9.15
C PRO A 213 1.55 17.31 7.79
N TRP A 214 0.21 17.43 7.75
CA TRP A 214 -0.54 17.72 6.53
C TRP A 214 -0.12 19.04 5.86
N ASP A 215 0.23 20.04 6.67
CA ASP A 215 0.64 21.37 6.19
C ASP A 215 1.95 21.36 5.39
N SER A 216 2.79 20.34 5.61
CA SER A 216 4.03 20.16 4.82
C SER A 216 3.80 19.53 3.46
N TYR A 217 2.57 19.06 3.18
CA TYR A 217 2.21 18.40 1.92
C TYR A 217 1.48 19.34 0.93
N LYS A 218 0.91 20.44 1.39
CA LYS A 218 0.36 21.46 0.51
C LYS A 218 1.52 22.20 -0.16
N ALA A 219 2.05 21.60 -1.22
CA ALA A 219 2.95 22.30 -2.12
C ALA A 219 2.13 23.35 -2.89
N ASP A 220 2.69 24.54 -2.95
CA ASP A 220 2.26 25.68 -3.76
C ASP A 220 2.01 25.33 -5.22
#